data_18dafe885f7abd0a06dfd6c462ac8683
#
_entry.id   18dafe885f7abd0a06dfd6c462ac8683
#
_cell.length_a   1.000
_cell.length_b   1.000
_cell.length_c   1.000
_cell.angle_alpha   90.00
_cell.angle_beta   90.00
_cell.angle_gamma   90.00
#
_symmetry.space_group_name_H-M   'P 1'
#
loop_
_entity.id
_entity.type
_entity.pdbx_description
1 polymer ?
#
loop_
_entity_poly.entity_id
_entity_poly.type
_entity_poly.pdbx_seq_one_letter_code
_entity_poly.pdbx_strand_id
1 'polypeptide(L)'
;MSEQSTSRELVQIQRTGVPAIDELKIQISQVINTDFMPDHLRGKPHAALAAMMKGREVGLDPMESLTEVIIVDGKTGLSAKAMTKIIRMRGHKLSGTSTLEKAEVTGERSDTGETMTVEFTMEQAKRVVSKQGKPL
;
A
#
# COMPACT_ATOMS: atom_id res chain seq x y z
N MET A 1 -14.20 -15.40 39.23
CA MET A 1 -14.76 -14.21 38.58
C MET A 1 -13.71 -13.32 37.91
N SER A 2 -12.45 -13.37 38.26
CA SER A 2 -11.37 -12.60 37.67
C SER A 2 -10.92 -13.08 36.28
N GLU A 3 -11.00 -14.38 35.99
CA GLU A 3 -10.57 -14.94 34.69
C GLU A 3 -11.48 -14.57 33.48
N GLN A 4 -12.78 -14.43 33.73
CA GLN A 4 -13.73 -14.01 32.66
C GLN A 4 -13.57 -12.56 32.28
N SER A 5 -13.13 -11.70 33.20
CA SER A 5 -12.85 -10.28 32.94
C SER A 5 -11.63 -10.10 32.03
N THR A 6 -10.56 -10.82 32.33
CA THR A 6 -9.29 -10.79 31.58
C THR A 6 -9.48 -11.29 30.13
N SER A 7 -10.25 -12.37 29.95
CA SER A 7 -10.54 -12.91 28.62
C SER A 7 -11.37 -11.95 27.76
N ARG A 8 -12.30 -11.20 28.36
CA ARG A 8 -13.10 -10.19 27.66
C ARG A 8 -12.27 -8.95 27.28
N GLU A 9 -11.35 -8.53 28.14
CA GLU A 9 -10.43 -7.42 27.85
C GLU A 9 -9.46 -7.78 26.71
N LEU A 10 -8.88 -8.97 26.72
CA LEU A 10 -8.02 -9.45 25.66
C LEU A 10 -8.74 -9.55 24.31
N VAL A 11 -9.99 -10.00 24.30
CA VAL A 11 -10.84 -10.04 23.10
C VAL A 11 -11.21 -8.65 22.60
N GLN A 12 -11.37 -7.66 23.48
CA GLN A 12 -11.62 -6.28 23.06
C GLN A 12 -10.38 -5.59 22.48
N ILE A 13 -9.18 -5.88 23.02
CA ILE A 13 -7.90 -5.37 22.48
C ILE A 13 -7.67 -5.92 21.07
N GLN A 14 -8.04 -7.18 20.81
CA GLN A 14 -7.97 -7.76 19.47
C GLN A 14 -8.97 -7.16 18.46
N ARG A 15 -10.06 -6.55 18.91
CA ARG A 15 -11.08 -5.93 18.06
C ARG A 15 -10.78 -4.49 17.65
N THR A 16 -9.89 -3.79 18.30
CA THR A 16 -9.50 -2.42 17.93
C THR A 16 -8.46 -2.36 16.81
N GLY A 17 -7.93 -3.49 16.38
CA GLY A 17 -7.38 -3.75 15.04
C GLY A 17 -6.18 -2.92 14.56
N VAL A 18 -5.72 -1.95 15.33
CA VAL A 18 -4.59 -1.10 14.93
C VAL A 18 -3.43 -1.37 15.87
N PRO A 19 -2.35 -2.04 15.40
CA PRO A 19 -1.19 -2.28 16.23
C PRO A 19 -0.62 -0.95 16.75
N ALA A 20 -0.26 -0.93 18.03
CA ALA A 20 0.51 0.20 18.58
C ALA A 20 1.86 0.30 17.85
N ILE A 21 2.47 1.49 17.85
CA ILE A 21 3.78 1.71 17.20
C ILE A 21 4.83 0.74 17.75
N ASP A 22 4.78 0.44 19.03
CA ASP A 22 5.72 -0.50 19.67
C ASP A 22 5.52 -1.94 19.18
N GLU A 23 4.29 -2.37 18.90
CA GLU A 23 4.02 -3.65 18.26
C GLU A 23 4.59 -3.71 16.84
N LEU A 24 4.45 -2.64 16.06
CA LEU A 24 5.04 -2.55 14.72
C LEU A 24 6.56 -2.64 14.79
N LYS A 25 7.20 -2.00 15.75
CA LYS A 25 8.67 -2.11 15.97
C LYS A 25 9.10 -3.54 16.26
N ILE A 26 8.35 -4.24 17.11
CA ILE A 26 8.62 -5.65 17.43
C ILE A 26 8.48 -6.51 16.17
N GLN A 27 7.40 -6.36 15.42
CA GLN A 27 7.17 -7.10 14.17
C GLN A 27 8.29 -6.85 13.15
N ILE A 28 8.70 -5.59 12.97
CA ILE A 28 9.80 -5.24 12.10
C ILE A 28 11.09 -5.93 12.52
N SER A 29 11.44 -5.90 13.81
CA SER A 29 12.67 -6.51 14.31
C SER A 29 12.78 -7.99 13.99
N GLN A 30 11.65 -8.68 13.91
CA GLN A 30 11.57 -10.11 13.59
C GLN A 30 11.78 -10.40 12.09
N VAL A 31 11.42 -9.49 11.21
CA VAL A 31 11.39 -9.73 9.76
C VAL A 31 12.41 -8.91 8.97
N ILE A 32 13.04 -7.91 9.58
CA ILE A 32 13.88 -6.90 8.90
C ILE A 32 15.04 -7.48 8.09
N ASN A 33 15.57 -8.61 8.51
CA ASN A 33 16.71 -9.27 7.87
C ASN A 33 16.31 -10.57 7.14
N THR A 34 15.02 -10.81 6.96
CA THR A 34 14.51 -12.00 6.25
C THR A 34 14.23 -11.68 4.79
N ASP A 35 14.08 -12.74 4.00
CA ASP A 35 13.72 -12.62 2.57
C ASP A 35 12.30 -12.09 2.33
N PHE A 36 11.47 -12.02 3.36
CA PHE A 36 10.17 -11.36 3.30
C PHE A 36 10.28 -9.83 3.26
N MET A 37 11.39 -9.26 3.69
CA MET A 37 11.61 -7.82 3.65
C MET A 37 12.09 -7.41 2.25
N PRO A 38 11.42 -6.44 1.59
CA PRO A 38 11.89 -5.89 0.33
C PRO A 38 13.34 -5.38 0.44
N ASP A 39 14.13 -5.58 -0.59
CA ASP A 39 15.59 -5.27 -0.57
C ASP A 39 15.87 -3.82 -0.17
N HIS A 40 15.04 -2.88 -0.63
CA HIS A 40 15.21 -1.46 -0.32
C HIS A 40 14.93 -1.10 1.15
N LEU A 41 14.25 -1.98 1.90
CA LEU A 41 13.95 -1.81 3.33
C LEU A 41 14.77 -2.74 4.23
N ARG A 42 15.43 -3.75 3.67
CA ARG A 42 16.21 -4.73 4.43
C ARG A 42 17.32 -4.04 5.24
N GLY A 43 17.38 -4.33 6.53
CA GLY A 43 18.33 -3.69 7.45
C GLY A 43 18.01 -2.22 7.78
N LYS A 44 16.86 -1.70 7.35
CA LYS A 44 16.46 -0.30 7.58
C LYS A 44 15.15 -0.21 8.40
N PRO A 45 15.19 -0.48 9.70
CA PRO A 45 13.99 -0.58 10.53
C PRO A 45 13.17 0.71 10.59
N HIS A 46 13.81 1.87 10.57
CA HIS A 46 13.09 3.15 10.58
C HIS A 46 12.32 3.41 9.28
N ALA A 47 12.91 3.05 8.14
CA ALA A 47 12.23 3.15 6.84
C ALA A 47 11.05 2.18 6.74
N ALA A 48 11.22 0.95 7.25
CA ALA A 48 10.14 -0.04 7.33
C ALA A 48 9.01 0.45 8.23
N LEU A 49 9.32 1.03 9.39
CA LEU A 49 8.32 1.61 10.30
C LEU A 49 7.56 2.76 9.61
N ALA A 50 8.26 3.66 8.93
CA ALA A 50 7.63 4.75 8.20
C ALA A 50 6.68 4.24 7.10
N ALA A 51 7.07 3.20 6.35
CA ALA A 51 6.21 2.56 5.36
C ALA A 51 4.95 1.96 5.98
N MET A 52 5.07 1.26 7.12
CA MET A 52 3.93 0.69 7.85
C MET A 52 2.99 1.78 8.38
N MET A 53 3.54 2.85 8.94
CA MET A 53 2.75 3.99 9.43
C MET A 53 1.98 4.66 8.30
N LYS A 54 2.64 4.87 7.15
CA LYS A 54 1.99 5.44 5.97
C LYS A 54 0.90 4.55 5.40
N GLY A 55 1.16 3.26 5.29
CA GLY A 55 0.15 2.30 4.84
C GLY A 55 -1.07 2.27 5.76
N ARG A 56 -0.86 2.34 7.07
CA ARG A 56 -1.94 2.40 8.06
C ARG A 56 -2.88 3.61 7.87
N GLU A 57 -2.33 4.77 7.51
CA GLU A 57 -3.15 5.97 7.25
C GLU A 57 -4.17 5.75 6.11
N VAL A 58 -3.86 4.88 5.18
CA VAL A 58 -4.71 4.57 4.02
C VAL A 58 -5.44 3.22 4.12
N GLY A 59 -5.31 2.54 5.25
CA GLY A 59 -6.01 1.28 5.53
C GLY A 59 -5.31 0.01 5.03
N LEU A 60 -4.01 0.06 4.79
CA LEU A 60 -3.22 -1.13 4.46
C LEU A 60 -2.76 -1.85 5.73
N ASP A 61 -2.68 -3.17 5.64
CA ASP A 61 -2.08 -3.99 6.69
C ASP A 61 -0.56 -3.75 6.80
N PRO A 62 0.06 -3.99 7.97
CA PRO A 62 1.48 -3.71 8.18
C PRO A 62 2.41 -4.37 7.15
N MET A 63 2.25 -5.66 6.88
CA MET A 63 3.10 -6.39 5.92
C MET A 63 2.85 -5.94 4.48
N GLU A 64 1.61 -5.67 4.11
CA GLU A 64 1.25 -5.13 2.81
C GLU A 64 1.87 -3.73 2.60
N SER A 65 1.92 -2.92 3.64
CA SER A 65 2.53 -1.59 3.61
C SER A 65 4.01 -1.61 3.22
N LEU A 66 4.75 -2.65 3.62
CA LEU A 66 6.18 -2.80 3.28
C LEU A 66 6.41 -2.99 1.76
N THR A 67 5.46 -3.60 1.07
CA THR A 67 5.55 -3.86 -0.38
C THR A 67 4.86 -2.82 -1.23
N GLU A 68 3.78 -2.25 -0.73
CA GLU A 68 2.88 -1.38 -1.50
C GLU A 68 3.15 0.12 -1.29
N VAL A 69 3.82 0.51 -0.21
CA VAL A 69 4.28 1.89 0.00
C VAL A 69 5.63 2.08 -0.69
N ILE A 70 5.68 2.99 -1.64
CA ILE A 70 6.86 3.28 -2.45
C ILE A 70 7.47 4.59 -1.96
N ILE A 71 8.78 4.61 -1.78
CA ILE A 71 9.53 5.81 -1.41
C ILE A 71 10.44 6.18 -2.57
N VAL A 72 10.18 7.33 -3.18
CA VAL A 72 11.00 7.88 -4.28
C VAL A 72 11.38 9.30 -3.93
N ASP A 73 12.68 9.56 -3.86
CA ASP A 73 13.23 10.89 -3.54
C ASP A 73 12.65 11.53 -2.26
N GLY A 74 12.47 10.72 -1.21
CA GLY A 74 11.91 11.16 0.05
C GLY A 74 10.40 11.40 0.04
N LYS A 75 9.73 11.16 -1.08
CA LYS A 75 8.28 11.23 -1.22
C LYS A 75 7.68 9.84 -1.16
N THR A 76 6.62 9.70 -0.37
CA THR A 76 5.88 8.44 -0.29
C THR A 76 4.79 8.40 -1.35
N GLY A 77 4.68 7.28 -2.03
CA GLY A 77 3.61 6.96 -2.96
C GLY A 77 3.00 5.59 -2.65
N LEU A 78 1.99 5.22 -3.39
CA LEU A 78 1.37 3.90 -3.31
C LEU A 78 1.52 3.19 -4.65
N SER A 79 1.66 1.88 -4.62
CA SER A 79 1.61 1.08 -5.84
C SER A 79 0.23 1.19 -6.51
N ALA A 80 0.17 0.95 -7.81
CA ALA A 80 -1.10 0.91 -8.55
C ALA A 80 -2.07 -0.14 -7.96
N LYS A 81 -1.53 -1.26 -7.50
CA LYS A 81 -2.29 -2.33 -6.84
C LYS A 81 -2.93 -1.83 -5.54
N ALA A 82 -2.17 -1.14 -4.68
CA ALA A 82 -2.70 -0.58 -3.43
C ALA A 82 -3.75 0.51 -3.70
N MET A 83 -3.50 1.40 -4.65
CA MET A 83 -4.47 2.42 -5.05
C MET A 83 -5.79 1.79 -5.53
N THR A 84 -5.72 0.75 -6.36
CA THR A 84 -6.90 0.01 -6.83
C THR A 84 -7.67 -0.62 -5.67
N LYS A 85 -6.97 -1.26 -4.73
CA LYS A 85 -7.58 -1.86 -3.54
C LYS A 85 -8.31 -0.81 -2.71
N ILE A 86 -7.67 0.31 -2.41
CA ILE A 86 -8.24 1.39 -1.60
C ILE A 86 -9.48 1.99 -2.26
N ILE A 87 -9.44 2.25 -3.56
CA ILE A 87 -10.57 2.76 -4.33
C ILE A 87 -11.78 1.81 -4.21
N ARG A 88 -11.56 0.52 -4.40
CA ARG A 88 -12.61 -0.51 -4.31
C ARG A 88 -13.14 -0.67 -2.89
N MET A 89 -12.27 -0.64 -1.88
CA MET A 89 -12.67 -0.72 -0.47
C MET A 89 -13.56 0.45 -0.05
N ARG A 90 -13.41 1.61 -0.67
CA ARG A 90 -14.26 2.79 -0.46
C ARG A 90 -15.56 2.77 -1.28
N GLY A 91 -15.83 1.67 -1.99
CA GLY A 91 -17.06 1.46 -2.75
C GLY A 91 -17.06 2.05 -4.16
N HIS A 92 -15.95 2.66 -4.60
CA HIS A 92 -15.83 3.16 -5.97
C HIS A 92 -15.52 2.03 -6.94
N LYS A 93 -15.85 2.22 -8.21
CA LYS A 93 -15.58 1.24 -9.25
C LYS A 93 -14.33 1.62 -10.03
N LEU A 94 -13.54 0.64 -10.37
CA LEU A 94 -12.38 0.78 -11.23
C LEU A 94 -12.32 -0.41 -12.17
N SER A 95 -12.27 -0.16 -13.45
CA SER A 95 -12.11 -1.15 -14.50
C SER A 95 -10.98 -0.74 -15.44
N GLY A 96 -10.34 -1.69 -16.06
CA GLY A 96 -9.28 -1.41 -16.99
C GLY A 96 -9.05 -2.53 -17.97
N THR A 97 -8.53 -2.16 -19.12
CA THR A 97 -8.10 -3.07 -20.19
C THR A 97 -6.69 -2.69 -20.62
N SER A 98 -5.92 -3.66 -21.06
CA SER A 98 -4.60 -3.41 -21.63
C SER A 98 -4.39 -4.27 -22.88
N THR A 99 -3.76 -3.69 -23.86
CA THR A 99 -3.28 -4.31 -25.08
C THR A 99 -1.77 -4.08 -25.22
N LEU A 100 -1.16 -4.58 -26.28
CA LEU A 100 0.24 -4.28 -26.60
C LEU A 100 0.49 -2.80 -26.94
N GLU A 101 -0.55 -2.07 -27.31
CA GLU A 101 -0.45 -0.70 -27.76
C GLU A 101 -0.83 0.33 -26.68
N LYS A 102 -1.79 -0.01 -25.81
CA LYS A 102 -2.29 0.90 -24.78
C LYS A 102 -2.87 0.19 -23.56
N ALA A 103 -2.85 0.90 -22.46
CA ALA A 103 -3.63 0.59 -21.27
C ALA A 103 -4.69 1.68 -21.08
N GLU A 104 -5.90 1.28 -20.71
CA GLU A 104 -7.02 2.18 -20.45
C GLU A 104 -7.65 1.82 -19.11
N VAL A 105 -7.90 2.81 -18.28
CA VAL A 105 -8.52 2.65 -16.96
C VAL A 105 -9.68 3.62 -16.84
N THR A 106 -10.84 3.10 -16.45
CA THR A 106 -12.04 3.89 -16.16
C THR A 106 -12.38 3.79 -14.68
N GLY A 107 -12.48 4.92 -14.03
CA GLY A 107 -12.95 5.07 -12.66
C GLY A 107 -14.36 5.67 -12.61
N GLU A 108 -15.19 5.15 -11.70
CA GLU A 108 -16.52 5.67 -11.40
C GLU A 108 -16.65 5.92 -9.90
N ARG A 109 -17.01 7.13 -9.53
CA ARG A 109 -17.30 7.51 -8.15
C ARG A 109 -18.72 7.07 -7.78
N SER A 110 -18.85 6.28 -6.72
CA SER A 110 -20.16 5.78 -6.26
C SER A 110 -21.00 6.87 -5.60
N ASP A 111 -20.36 7.91 -5.05
CA ASP A 111 -21.03 9.02 -4.36
C ASP A 111 -21.63 10.06 -5.31
N THR A 112 -20.96 10.34 -6.44
CA THR A 112 -21.39 11.36 -7.42
C THR A 112 -21.82 10.79 -8.76
N GLY A 113 -21.49 9.54 -9.07
CA GLY A 113 -21.69 8.95 -10.40
C GLY A 113 -20.72 9.48 -11.47
N GLU A 114 -19.78 10.32 -11.07
CA GLU A 114 -18.77 10.87 -11.98
C GLU A 114 -17.85 9.77 -12.50
N THR A 115 -17.59 9.78 -13.80
CA THR A 115 -16.69 8.83 -14.48
C THR A 115 -15.52 9.55 -15.11
N MET A 116 -14.34 8.92 -15.06
CA MET A 116 -13.14 9.39 -15.74
C MET A 116 -12.43 8.20 -16.39
N THR A 117 -12.04 8.39 -17.65
CA THR A 117 -11.21 7.41 -18.37
C THR A 117 -9.85 8.00 -18.65
N VAL A 118 -8.81 7.25 -18.35
CA VAL A 118 -7.40 7.62 -18.60
C VAL A 118 -6.79 6.56 -19.49
N GLU A 119 -6.07 6.99 -20.50
CA GLU A 119 -5.36 6.14 -21.45
C GLU A 119 -3.85 6.40 -21.35
N PHE A 120 -3.06 5.34 -21.41
CA PHE A 120 -1.61 5.39 -21.50
C PHE A 120 -1.13 4.53 -22.66
N THR A 121 -0.53 5.16 -23.65
CA THR A 121 -0.12 4.52 -24.90
C THR A 121 1.34 4.10 -24.88
N MET A 122 1.71 3.17 -25.77
CA MET A 122 3.10 2.77 -25.96
C MET A 122 3.99 3.93 -26.43
N GLU A 123 3.45 4.88 -27.18
CA GLU A 123 4.18 6.10 -27.55
C GLU A 123 4.50 6.98 -26.35
N GLN A 124 3.56 7.12 -25.41
CA GLN A 124 3.79 7.84 -24.16
C GLN A 124 4.83 7.10 -23.31
N ALA A 125 4.76 5.77 -23.24
CA ALA A 125 5.73 4.95 -22.51
C ALA A 125 7.16 5.12 -23.03
N LYS A 126 7.35 5.22 -24.34
CA LYS A 126 8.66 5.46 -24.98
C LYS A 126 9.29 6.81 -24.60
N ARG A 127 8.48 7.77 -24.16
CA ARG A 127 8.95 9.10 -23.69
C ARG A 127 9.34 9.09 -22.22
N VAL A 128 8.94 8.07 -21.47
CA VAL A 128 9.32 7.92 -20.06
C VAL A 128 10.73 7.36 -20.00
N VAL A 129 11.62 8.12 -19.41
CA VAL A 129 13.02 7.73 -19.23
C VAL A 129 13.37 7.68 -17.74
N SER A 130 14.27 6.80 -17.37
CA SER A 130 14.82 6.78 -16.01
C SER A 130 15.62 8.06 -15.74
N LYS A 131 15.94 8.36 -14.48
CA LYS A 131 16.84 9.47 -14.10
C LYS A 131 18.22 9.40 -14.79
N GLN A 132 18.62 8.24 -15.27
CA GLN A 132 19.86 8.03 -16.00
C GLN A 132 19.69 8.18 -17.53
N GLY A 133 18.52 8.63 -18.00
CA GLY A 133 18.22 8.83 -19.42
C GLY A 133 18.01 7.52 -20.19
N LYS A 134 17.85 6.38 -19.53
CA LYS A 134 17.56 5.09 -20.16
C LYS A 134 16.05 4.88 -20.28
N PRO A 135 15.52 4.30 -21.36
CA PRO A 135 14.14 3.86 -21.44
C PRO A 135 13.82 2.90 -20.29
N LEU A 136 12.60 2.99 -19.76
CA LEU A 136 12.11 2.06 -18.74
C LEU A 136 11.75 0.73 -19.39
#